data_b709071ed83fdde1632b4b18c8afdc57
#
_entry.id   b709071ed83fdde1632b4b18c8afdc57
#
_cell.length_a   1.000
_cell.length_b   1.000
_cell.length_c   1.000
_cell.angle_alpha   90.00
_cell.angle_beta   90.00
_cell.angle_gamma   90.00
#
_symmetry.space_group_name_H-M   'P 1'
#
loop_
_entity.id
_entity.type
_entity.pdbx_description
1 polymer ?
#
loop_
_entity_poly.entity_id
_entity_poly.type
_entity_poly.pdbx_seq_one_letter_code
_entity_poly.pdbx_strand_id
1 'polypeptide(L)'
;MLHARLCRRQVTGWLPALLAGVVLAGLAPVTADAARSDDIATADALSRSGQHAEAARTYESLAKRPFRDWDTRLSLLAAREYQLAGQLDAAERMIGRAGTPSRSDDAVLLARVSAEVALARGRPAAALEALQRVPEPWPAPLAAELLALRARAEFAAGRMLDGMRSVEARARILGSTEERRANYSLLVDALLEDPTATARVPVTATPYERAWFELGQLLAPTAQADPAAFARRATDWRGRNPNHPGGQFLPQPSAALAGSQATGSLEAAGDAEVIALLLPLSGRQQAAAVAVRDGFIAAALAEPAERRPRVEVLDTAALGAAQAYQRARAAGARAVAGPLLKEDVVAVVSAAPLPVPTLALNSLPGEAPPFLFQYALDPEQEARAVARRIAGDGYTRGVALFPRNAWGDRLQAAFTAEAGAAGLQLSAVQVYEPGAGDYSATLRAALGRFGGAGDRDAKGALRPRDGAAESLVGPQFAFIAATPQSARALRPQLRFQMAYDVPVYATSDAWDPAARSVPDLDGLTLPEMPWILGGGDRAPELWTALHSEWAAGGRARLRLYAFGFDAYQLLRGLELASRGVALDGLTGRLTIAADGRVQRESAWAQVQGGRLLPAGVVSVPAVTGAP
;
A
#
# COMPACT_ATOMS: atom_id res chain seq x y z
N MET A 1 12.51 51.20 44.61
CA MET A 1 11.86 52.46 45.06
C MET A 1 10.38 52.27 44.81
N LEU A 2 9.73 52.12 45.85
CA LEU A 2 8.64 52.79 46.59
C LEU A 2 7.28 52.63 45.88
N HIS A 3 6.45 51.88 46.55
CA HIS A 3 5.30 52.21 47.45
C HIS A 3 4.02 52.58 46.69
N ALA A 4 2.93 51.98 46.91
CA ALA A 4 2.15 51.43 48.02
C ALA A 4 0.73 52.05 48.03
N ARG A 5 -0.22 51.22 48.39
CA ARG A 5 -1.44 51.45 49.23
C ARG A 5 -2.75 51.91 48.61
N LEU A 6 -3.72 50.97 48.65
CA LEU A 6 -4.90 51.00 49.56
C LEU A 6 -5.99 52.05 49.26
N CYS A 7 -7.22 51.63 49.01
CA CYS A 7 -8.30 51.85 49.96
C CYS A 7 -9.61 51.08 49.60
N ARG A 8 -10.14 50.47 50.61
CA ARG A 8 -11.50 49.90 50.74
C ARG A 8 -12.57 50.97 50.66
N ARG A 9 -13.78 50.56 50.23
CA ARG A 9 -15.03 50.84 50.97
C ARG A 9 -16.16 49.92 50.53
N GLN A 10 -16.72 49.27 51.51
CA GLN A 10 -18.02 48.57 51.52
C GLN A 10 -19.14 49.62 51.50
N VAL A 11 -20.27 49.27 50.89
CA VAL A 11 -21.62 49.65 51.38
C VAL A 11 -22.62 48.55 51.00
N THR A 12 -23.29 48.12 51.98
CA THR A 12 -24.39 47.16 52.14
C THR A 12 -25.70 47.58 51.48
N GLY A 13 -26.53 46.64 51.04
CA GLY A 13 -27.92 46.90 50.66
C GLY A 13 -28.70 45.64 50.26
N TRP A 14 -29.43 45.10 51.12
CA TRP A 14 -30.45 44.07 51.26
C TRP A 14 -31.36 43.74 50.11
N LEU A 15 -31.57 42.42 49.94
CA LEU A 15 -32.59 41.49 49.35
C LEU A 15 -33.99 42.05 48.94
N PRO A 16 -34.71 41.37 47.95
CA PRO A 16 -35.30 40.08 48.35
C PRO A 16 -35.14 38.93 47.30
N ALA A 17 -35.04 37.75 47.88
CA ALA A 17 -35.15 36.46 47.22
C ALA A 17 -36.62 36.24 46.74
N LEU A 18 -36.76 35.53 45.62
CA LEU A 18 -37.65 34.39 45.35
C LEU A 18 -37.95 34.28 43.85
N LEU A 19 -37.88 33.05 43.33
CA LEU A 19 -38.27 32.59 42.01
C LEU A 19 -37.13 32.53 40.95
N ALA A 20 -36.18 31.60 41.10
CA ALA A 20 -35.49 30.97 39.99
C ALA A 20 -34.89 29.63 40.42
N GLY A 21 -35.74 28.70 40.73
CA GLY A 21 -35.33 27.37 41.19
C GLY A 21 -36.19 26.27 40.63
N VAL A 22 -36.31 26.11 39.30
CA VAL A 22 -36.75 24.87 38.64
C VAL A 22 -36.53 25.01 37.12
N VAL A 23 -35.31 24.96 36.62
CA VAL A 23 -34.96 24.59 35.20
C VAL A 23 -33.47 24.27 35.10
N LEU A 24 -32.92 23.45 35.95
CA LEU A 24 -31.48 23.05 35.81
C LEU A 24 -31.23 21.57 36.14
N ALA A 25 -32.29 20.75 36.16
CA ALA A 25 -32.15 19.32 36.44
C ALA A 25 -32.33 18.41 35.22
N GLY A 26 -32.52 18.96 34.00
CA GLY A 26 -32.79 18.17 32.79
C GLY A 26 -31.70 18.15 31.70
N LEU A 27 -30.61 18.90 31.87
CA LEU A 27 -29.58 19.02 30.84
C LEU A 27 -28.22 18.35 31.18
N ALA A 28 -28.06 17.88 32.41
CA ALA A 28 -26.79 17.26 32.83
C ALA A 28 -26.49 15.91 32.19
N PRO A 29 -27.41 14.99 31.85
CA PRO A 29 -27.04 13.72 31.25
C PRO A 29 -26.65 13.83 29.79
N VAL A 30 -27.21 14.75 29.01
CA VAL A 30 -26.93 14.91 27.57
C VAL A 30 -25.56 15.55 27.34
N THR A 31 -25.16 16.51 28.16
CA THR A 31 -23.84 17.16 28.05
C THR A 31 -22.70 16.25 28.52
N ALA A 32 -22.96 15.39 29.51
CA ALA A 32 -21.98 14.42 30.00
C ALA A 32 -21.72 13.29 29.00
N ASP A 33 -22.74 12.84 28.27
CA ASP A 33 -22.60 11.82 27.22
C ASP A 33 -21.91 12.37 25.95
N ALA A 34 -22.19 13.62 25.57
CA ALA A 34 -21.53 14.27 24.45
C ALA A 34 -20.02 14.51 24.74
N ALA A 35 -19.68 15.06 25.90
CA ALA A 35 -18.29 15.27 26.31
C ALA A 35 -17.51 13.96 26.41
N ARG A 36 -18.16 12.85 26.72
CA ARG A 36 -17.58 11.52 26.78
C ARG A 36 -17.32 10.92 25.41
N SER A 37 -18.25 11.10 24.49
CA SER A 37 -18.09 10.72 23.10
C SER A 37 -16.84 11.40 22.50
N ASP A 38 -16.63 12.66 22.83
CA ASP A 38 -15.46 13.44 22.41
C ASP A 38 -14.16 12.94 23.07
N ASP A 39 -14.19 12.56 24.35
CA ASP A 39 -13.02 12.00 25.05
C ASP A 39 -12.65 10.61 24.47
N ILE A 40 -13.60 9.74 24.14
CA ILE A 40 -13.36 8.45 23.48
C ILE A 40 -12.80 8.68 22.06
N ALA A 41 -13.41 9.58 21.29
CA ALA A 41 -12.92 9.92 19.96
C ALA A 41 -11.48 10.48 19.99
N THR A 42 -11.14 11.23 21.05
CA THR A 42 -9.78 11.71 21.28
C THR A 42 -8.82 10.55 21.55
N ALA A 43 -9.18 9.60 22.42
CA ALA A 43 -8.38 8.41 22.68
C ALA A 43 -8.19 7.55 21.42
N ASP A 44 -9.24 7.37 20.63
CA ASP A 44 -9.19 6.67 19.33
C ASP A 44 -8.28 7.40 18.32
N ALA A 45 -8.27 8.73 18.32
CA ALA A 45 -7.39 9.52 17.48
C ALA A 45 -5.91 9.38 17.89
N LEU A 46 -5.63 9.41 19.18
CA LEU A 46 -4.29 9.17 19.73
C LEU A 46 -3.79 7.76 19.39
N SER A 47 -4.64 6.73 19.53
CA SER A 47 -4.33 5.35 19.15
C SER A 47 -4.00 5.26 17.66
N ARG A 48 -4.83 5.82 16.79
CA ARG A 48 -4.58 5.83 15.34
C ARG A 48 -3.32 6.58 14.92
N SER A 49 -2.92 7.59 15.68
CA SER A 49 -1.68 8.35 15.44
C SER A 49 -0.42 7.68 16.01
N GLY A 50 -0.55 6.50 16.64
CA GLY A 50 0.56 5.77 17.26
C GLY A 50 0.98 6.32 18.63
N GLN A 51 0.23 7.28 19.20
CA GLN A 51 0.48 7.84 20.53
C GLN A 51 -0.13 6.94 21.61
N HIS A 52 0.28 5.65 21.60
CA HIS A 52 -0.31 4.58 22.41
C HIS A 52 -0.28 4.87 23.92
N ALA A 53 0.81 5.44 24.42
CA ALA A 53 0.92 5.76 25.85
C ALA A 53 -0.07 6.86 26.29
N GLU A 54 -0.41 7.80 25.43
CA GLU A 54 -1.39 8.86 25.70
C GLU A 54 -2.81 8.33 25.54
N ALA A 55 -3.07 7.56 24.48
CA ALA A 55 -4.32 6.86 24.29
C ALA A 55 -4.66 5.97 25.49
N ALA A 56 -3.69 5.19 25.99
CA ALA A 56 -3.85 4.34 27.15
C ALA A 56 -4.26 5.12 28.40
N ARG A 57 -3.57 6.23 28.71
CA ARG A 57 -3.92 7.09 29.85
C ARG A 57 -5.32 7.69 29.72
N THR A 58 -5.71 8.08 28.53
CA THR A 58 -7.03 8.63 28.25
C THR A 58 -8.11 7.57 28.48
N TYR A 59 -7.98 6.36 27.92
CA TYR A 59 -8.92 5.26 28.19
C TYR A 59 -8.94 4.86 29.67
N GLU A 60 -7.78 4.81 30.35
CA GLU A 60 -7.70 4.51 31.78
C GLU A 60 -8.43 5.57 32.61
N SER A 61 -8.30 6.86 32.28
CA SER A 61 -9.00 7.94 32.96
C SER A 61 -10.52 7.83 32.80
N LEU A 62 -10.96 7.45 31.60
CA LEU A 62 -12.37 7.20 31.29
C LEU A 62 -12.90 5.98 32.03
N ALA A 63 -12.15 4.91 32.12
CA ALA A 63 -12.51 3.69 32.85
C ALA A 63 -12.64 3.90 34.37
N LYS A 64 -12.04 4.96 34.95
CA LYS A 64 -12.17 5.29 36.37
C LYS A 64 -13.44 6.03 36.74
N ARG A 65 -14.16 6.58 35.75
CA ARG A 65 -15.45 7.27 35.95
C ARG A 65 -16.56 6.23 36.09
N PRO A 66 -17.51 6.34 37.04
CA PRO A 66 -18.50 5.30 37.31
C PRO A 66 -19.55 5.21 36.19
N PHE A 67 -19.38 4.25 35.27
CA PHE A 67 -20.30 3.98 34.18
C PHE A 67 -20.46 2.47 33.97
N ARG A 68 -21.55 1.92 34.42
CA ARG A 68 -21.83 0.49 34.60
C ARG A 68 -21.57 -0.42 33.37
N ASP A 69 -21.62 0.08 32.13
CA ASP A 69 -21.57 -0.78 30.94
C ASP A 69 -20.31 -0.66 30.09
N TRP A 70 -19.40 0.29 30.40
CA TRP A 70 -18.22 0.58 29.58
C TRP A 70 -16.88 0.39 30.30
N ASP A 71 -16.86 0.23 31.60
CA ASP A 71 -15.63 0.17 32.41
C ASP A 71 -14.75 -1.00 31.98
N THR A 72 -15.32 -2.16 31.75
CA THR A 72 -14.62 -3.36 31.24
C THR A 72 -13.98 -3.08 29.89
N ARG A 73 -14.76 -2.58 28.91
CA ARG A 73 -14.28 -2.30 27.57
C ARG A 73 -13.19 -1.22 27.54
N LEU A 74 -13.38 -0.12 28.24
CA LEU A 74 -12.38 0.96 28.34
C LEU A 74 -11.11 0.50 29.04
N SER A 75 -11.22 -0.35 30.06
CA SER A 75 -10.05 -0.98 30.69
C SER A 75 -9.30 -1.89 29.74
N LEU A 76 -9.98 -2.65 28.91
CA LEU A 76 -9.36 -3.51 27.90
C LEU A 76 -8.72 -2.72 26.75
N LEU A 77 -9.33 -1.61 26.32
CA LEU A 77 -8.73 -0.71 25.35
C LEU A 77 -7.47 -0.03 25.93
N ALA A 78 -7.53 0.42 27.18
CA ALA A 78 -6.34 0.95 27.86
C ALA A 78 -5.23 -0.11 27.97
N ALA A 79 -5.57 -1.35 28.30
CA ALA A 79 -4.63 -2.47 28.38
C ALA A 79 -3.94 -2.72 27.04
N ARG A 80 -4.70 -2.71 25.93
CA ARG A 80 -4.15 -2.87 24.58
C ARG A 80 -3.19 -1.74 24.23
N GLU A 81 -3.58 -0.50 24.48
CA GLU A 81 -2.72 0.65 24.19
C GLU A 81 -1.45 0.66 25.06
N TYR A 82 -1.55 0.26 26.34
CA TYR A 82 -0.35 0.07 27.19
C TYR A 82 0.56 -1.03 26.66
N GLN A 83 0.01 -2.13 26.15
CA GLN A 83 0.79 -3.20 25.54
C GLN A 83 1.53 -2.69 24.29
N LEU A 84 0.86 -1.94 23.40
CA LEU A 84 1.47 -1.34 22.23
C LEU A 84 2.55 -0.30 22.58
N ALA A 85 2.39 0.40 23.71
CA ALA A 85 3.39 1.31 24.25
C ALA A 85 4.54 0.60 24.99
N GLY A 86 4.57 -0.73 25.07
CA GLY A 86 5.57 -1.51 25.81
C GLY A 86 5.41 -1.45 27.35
N GLN A 87 4.34 -0.85 27.86
CA GLN A 87 4.08 -0.68 29.30
C GLN A 87 3.29 -1.89 29.86
N LEU A 88 3.93 -3.06 29.83
CA LEU A 88 3.27 -4.33 30.12
C LEU A 88 2.68 -4.45 31.54
N ASP A 89 3.32 -3.83 32.54
CA ASP A 89 2.78 -3.83 33.92
C ASP A 89 1.47 -3.02 34.02
N ALA A 90 1.38 -1.92 33.27
CA ALA A 90 0.15 -1.14 33.21
C ALA A 90 -0.94 -1.90 32.46
N ALA A 91 -0.59 -2.59 31.37
CA ALA A 91 -1.51 -3.43 30.64
C ALA A 91 -2.11 -4.54 31.52
N GLU A 92 -1.28 -5.25 32.30
CA GLU A 92 -1.75 -6.29 33.23
C GLU A 92 -2.67 -5.74 34.32
N ARG A 93 -2.34 -4.56 34.89
CA ARG A 93 -3.24 -3.91 35.87
C ARG A 93 -4.60 -3.60 35.25
N MET A 94 -4.62 -3.13 34.01
CA MET A 94 -5.87 -2.80 33.32
C MET A 94 -6.67 -4.06 32.94
N ILE A 95 -6.03 -5.16 32.59
CA ILE A 95 -6.67 -6.47 32.41
C ILE A 95 -7.31 -6.93 33.73
N GLY A 96 -6.58 -6.84 34.84
CA GLY A 96 -7.10 -7.17 36.16
C GLY A 96 -8.31 -6.30 36.57
N ARG A 97 -8.27 -5.01 36.22
CA ARG A 97 -9.38 -4.09 36.44
C ARG A 97 -10.63 -4.42 35.62
N ALA A 98 -10.45 -4.87 34.37
CA ALA A 98 -11.56 -5.22 33.49
C ALA A 98 -12.45 -6.34 34.07
N GLY A 99 -11.87 -7.22 34.89
CA GLY A 99 -12.59 -8.32 35.54
C GLY A 99 -13.16 -9.33 34.54
N THR A 100 -14.29 -9.93 34.87
CA THR A 100 -14.98 -10.89 34.01
C THR A 100 -15.99 -10.15 33.13
N PRO A 101 -15.84 -10.15 31.79
CA PRO A 101 -16.78 -9.52 30.89
C PRO A 101 -18.17 -10.15 30.93
N SER A 102 -19.20 -9.33 30.89
CA SER A 102 -20.59 -9.79 30.73
C SER A 102 -21.02 -9.91 29.27
N ARG A 103 -20.29 -9.24 28.35
CA ARG A 103 -20.56 -9.21 26.91
C ARG A 103 -19.58 -10.12 26.18
N SER A 104 -20.07 -10.86 25.18
CA SER A 104 -19.25 -11.77 24.37
C SER A 104 -18.09 -11.05 23.66
N ASP A 105 -18.34 -9.84 23.13
CA ASP A 105 -17.32 -9.05 22.43
C ASP A 105 -16.18 -8.61 23.36
N ASP A 106 -16.50 -8.26 24.60
CA ASP A 106 -15.50 -7.87 25.59
C ASP A 106 -14.74 -9.10 26.12
N ALA A 107 -15.37 -10.29 26.14
CA ALA A 107 -14.68 -11.55 26.45
C ALA A 107 -13.63 -11.91 25.37
N VAL A 108 -13.97 -11.71 24.10
CA VAL A 108 -13.03 -11.88 22.99
C VAL A 108 -11.89 -10.86 23.07
N LEU A 109 -12.20 -9.60 23.35
CA LEU A 109 -11.19 -8.55 23.52
C LEU A 109 -10.28 -8.85 24.71
N LEU A 110 -10.81 -9.32 25.83
CA LEU A 110 -10.03 -9.74 26.99
C LEU A 110 -9.07 -10.87 26.64
N ALA A 111 -9.55 -11.92 25.96
CA ALA A 111 -8.73 -13.06 25.58
C ALA A 111 -7.59 -12.61 24.64
N ARG A 112 -7.90 -11.77 23.66
CA ARG A 112 -6.93 -11.21 22.72
C ARG A 112 -5.85 -10.40 23.44
N VAL A 113 -6.24 -9.38 24.21
CA VAL A 113 -5.30 -8.50 24.90
C VAL A 113 -4.47 -9.28 25.92
N SER A 114 -5.08 -10.22 26.64
CA SER A 114 -4.36 -11.10 27.57
C SER A 114 -3.33 -11.97 26.86
N ALA A 115 -3.65 -12.51 25.68
CA ALA A 115 -2.72 -13.29 24.88
C ALA A 115 -1.57 -12.44 24.34
N GLU A 116 -1.86 -11.25 23.85
CA GLU A 116 -0.84 -10.29 23.36
C GLU A 116 0.14 -9.90 24.47
N VAL A 117 -0.37 -9.57 25.65
CA VAL A 117 0.46 -9.22 26.82
C VAL A 117 1.28 -10.42 27.31
N ALA A 118 0.69 -11.61 27.36
CA ALA A 118 1.38 -12.83 27.74
C ALA A 118 2.52 -13.19 26.79
N LEU A 119 2.30 -13.04 25.46
CA LEU A 119 3.35 -13.21 24.45
C LEU A 119 4.47 -12.18 24.62
N ALA A 120 4.13 -10.91 24.81
CA ALA A 120 5.13 -9.86 25.03
C ALA A 120 5.96 -10.08 26.32
N ARG A 121 5.42 -10.83 27.29
CA ARG A 121 6.11 -11.25 28.51
C ARG A 121 6.90 -12.57 28.34
N GLY A 122 6.89 -13.18 27.17
CA GLY A 122 7.51 -14.50 26.96
C GLY A 122 6.77 -15.65 27.70
N ARG A 123 5.45 -15.52 27.89
CA ARG A 123 4.61 -16.53 28.58
C ARG A 123 3.61 -17.16 27.60
N PRO A 124 4.09 -17.98 26.63
CA PRO A 124 3.24 -18.52 25.58
C PRO A 124 2.13 -19.46 26.08
N ALA A 125 2.38 -20.21 27.16
CA ALA A 125 1.35 -21.07 27.75
C ALA A 125 0.15 -20.24 28.27
N ALA A 126 0.40 -19.10 28.93
CA ALA A 126 -0.66 -18.21 29.39
C ALA A 126 -1.41 -17.55 28.22
N ALA A 127 -0.73 -17.29 27.11
CA ALA A 127 -1.37 -16.79 25.90
C ALA A 127 -2.34 -17.82 25.30
N LEU A 128 -1.94 -19.07 25.22
CA LEU A 128 -2.81 -20.17 24.75
C LEU A 128 -4.01 -20.37 25.67
N GLU A 129 -3.80 -20.33 27.00
CA GLU A 129 -4.88 -20.41 27.98
C GLU A 129 -5.89 -19.28 27.81
N ALA A 130 -5.41 -18.04 27.59
CA ALA A 130 -6.29 -16.90 27.36
C ALA A 130 -7.17 -17.09 26.10
N LEU A 131 -6.59 -17.59 25.01
CA LEU A 131 -7.32 -17.84 23.75
C LEU A 131 -8.33 -19.00 23.88
N GLN A 132 -8.05 -20.02 24.69
CA GLN A 132 -8.97 -21.14 24.94
C GLN A 132 -10.26 -20.74 25.66
N ARG A 133 -10.30 -19.57 26.30
CA ARG A 133 -11.50 -19.03 26.96
C ARG A 133 -12.57 -18.56 25.97
N VAL A 134 -12.22 -18.38 24.70
CA VAL A 134 -13.16 -18.04 23.63
C VAL A 134 -13.54 -19.34 22.90
N PRO A 135 -14.80 -19.80 22.99
CA PRO A 135 -15.23 -21.01 22.32
C PRO A 135 -15.15 -20.88 20.79
N GLU A 136 -14.68 -21.93 20.13
CA GLU A 136 -14.72 -22.03 18.67
C GLU A 136 -16.11 -22.51 18.19
N PRO A 137 -16.59 -22.13 16.97
CA PRO A 137 -15.87 -21.35 15.97
C PRO A 137 -15.81 -19.87 16.30
N TRP A 138 -14.67 -19.26 16.08
CA TRP A 138 -14.49 -17.82 16.31
C TRP A 138 -15.26 -16.98 15.28
N PRO A 139 -15.76 -15.80 15.66
CA PRO A 139 -16.44 -14.89 14.73
C PRO A 139 -15.54 -14.53 13.55
N ALA A 140 -16.07 -14.60 12.34
CA ALA A 140 -15.30 -14.46 11.10
C ALA A 140 -14.37 -13.23 11.04
N PRO A 141 -14.75 -12.02 11.48
CA PRO A 141 -13.87 -10.85 11.45
C PRO A 141 -12.63 -10.99 12.35
N LEU A 142 -12.73 -11.77 13.44
CA LEU A 142 -11.66 -11.94 14.43
C LEU A 142 -10.88 -13.24 14.27
N ALA A 143 -11.43 -14.23 13.56
CA ALA A 143 -10.82 -15.54 13.41
C ALA A 143 -9.38 -15.44 12.86
N ALA A 144 -9.14 -14.57 11.88
CA ALA A 144 -7.82 -14.39 11.30
C ALA A 144 -6.80 -13.83 12.31
N GLU A 145 -7.21 -12.91 13.18
CA GLU A 145 -6.35 -12.33 14.20
C GLU A 145 -6.07 -13.31 15.33
N LEU A 146 -7.10 -14.01 15.82
CA LEU A 146 -6.96 -14.98 16.90
C LEU A 146 -6.11 -16.19 16.47
N LEU A 147 -6.26 -16.66 15.22
CA LEU A 147 -5.41 -17.71 14.65
C LEU A 147 -3.95 -17.28 14.53
N ALA A 148 -3.68 -16.01 14.18
CA ALA A 148 -2.32 -15.48 14.14
C ALA A 148 -1.69 -15.48 15.55
N LEU A 149 -2.43 -15.00 16.56
CA LEU A 149 -1.97 -15.01 17.96
C LEU A 149 -1.73 -16.42 18.46
N ARG A 150 -2.64 -17.36 18.14
CA ARG A 150 -2.51 -18.77 18.50
C ARG A 150 -1.26 -19.39 17.87
N ALA A 151 -1.04 -19.19 16.58
CA ALA A 151 0.15 -19.67 15.89
C ALA A 151 1.44 -19.15 16.54
N ARG A 152 1.52 -17.85 16.82
CA ARG A 152 2.67 -17.24 17.50
C ARG A 152 2.89 -17.82 18.90
N ALA A 153 1.82 -18.05 19.65
CA ALA A 153 1.91 -18.63 20.98
C ALA A 153 2.34 -20.10 20.92
N GLU A 154 1.87 -20.87 19.93
CA GLU A 154 2.26 -22.27 19.71
C GLU A 154 3.73 -22.37 19.30
N PHE A 155 4.21 -21.49 18.39
CA PHE A 155 5.64 -21.42 18.03
C PHE A 155 6.50 -21.07 19.23
N ALA A 156 6.15 -20.02 19.97
CA ALA A 156 6.88 -19.61 21.17
C ALA A 156 6.87 -20.67 22.27
N ALA A 157 5.88 -21.56 22.28
CA ALA A 157 5.81 -22.72 23.19
C ALA A 157 6.57 -23.95 22.66
N GLY A 158 7.27 -23.85 21.53
CA GLY A 158 7.96 -24.99 20.89
C GLY A 158 7.01 -26.00 20.23
N ARG A 159 5.72 -25.67 20.08
CA ARG A 159 4.69 -26.52 19.48
C ARG A 159 4.59 -26.26 17.97
N MET A 160 5.70 -26.52 17.26
CA MET A 160 5.86 -26.16 15.84
C MET A 160 4.73 -26.71 14.95
N LEU A 161 4.34 -27.97 15.13
CA LEU A 161 3.31 -28.60 14.30
C LEU A 161 1.91 -27.99 14.53
N ASP A 162 1.59 -27.62 15.77
CA ASP A 162 0.31 -26.99 16.10
C ASP A 162 0.27 -25.55 15.55
N GLY A 163 1.36 -24.80 15.69
CA GLY A 163 1.50 -23.46 15.11
C GLY A 163 1.37 -23.48 13.58
N MET A 164 1.96 -24.47 12.92
CA MET A 164 1.81 -24.71 11.49
C MET A 164 0.34 -24.92 11.09
N ARG A 165 -0.39 -25.74 11.86
CA ARG A 165 -1.83 -25.98 11.63
C ARG A 165 -2.67 -24.72 11.85
N SER A 166 -2.31 -23.89 12.82
CA SER A 166 -2.97 -22.60 13.04
C SER A 166 -2.71 -21.62 11.90
N VAL A 167 -1.50 -21.58 11.33
CA VAL A 167 -1.17 -20.82 10.12
C VAL A 167 -1.98 -21.29 8.92
N GLU A 168 -2.12 -22.61 8.73
CA GLU A 168 -2.93 -23.19 7.66
C GLU A 168 -4.43 -22.89 7.82
N ALA A 169 -4.95 -22.98 9.03
CA ALA A 169 -6.33 -22.63 9.32
C ALA A 169 -6.59 -21.14 8.98
N ARG A 170 -5.64 -20.27 9.32
CA ARG A 170 -5.70 -18.85 8.97
C ARG A 170 -5.63 -18.61 7.46
N ALA A 171 -4.75 -19.30 6.74
CA ALA A 171 -4.61 -19.17 5.29
C ALA A 171 -5.91 -19.43 4.53
N ARG A 172 -6.79 -20.31 5.04
CA ARG A 172 -8.07 -20.66 4.41
C ARG A 172 -9.10 -19.54 4.47
N ILE A 173 -8.97 -18.61 5.42
CA ILE A 173 -9.91 -17.50 5.62
C ILE A 173 -9.36 -16.17 5.12
N LEU A 174 -8.09 -16.10 4.73
CA LEU A 174 -7.48 -14.90 4.16
C LEU A 174 -7.86 -14.76 2.68
N GLY A 175 -8.27 -13.55 2.30
CA GLY A 175 -8.78 -13.25 0.96
C GLY A 175 -7.70 -13.09 -0.09
N SER A 176 -6.58 -12.43 0.23
CA SER A 176 -5.56 -12.07 -0.75
C SER A 176 -4.35 -13.02 -0.73
N THR A 177 -3.63 -13.07 -1.85
CA THR A 177 -2.37 -13.83 -1.96
C THR A 177 -1.29 -13.20 -1.07
N GLU A 178 -1.29 -11.88 -0.93
CA GLU A 178 -0.33 -11.15 -0.10
C GLU A 178 -0.54 -11.44 1.38
N GLU A 179 -1.79 -11.40 1.86
CA GLU A 179 -2.09 -11.80 3.25
C GLU A 179 -1.70 -13.24 3.53
N ARG A 180 -1.96 -14.17 2.58
CA ARG A 180 -1.51 -15.55 2.71
C ARG A 180 0.01 -15.67 2.74
N ARG A 181 0.73 -14.90 1.92
CA ARG A 181 2.20 -14.87 1.93
C ARG A 181 2.73 -14.37 3.26
N ALA A 182 2.22 -13.23 3.76
CA ALA A 182 2.57 -12.68 5.06
C ALA A 182 2.24 -13.66 6.21
N ASN A 183 1.15 -14.40 6.09
CA ASN A 183 0.79 -15.46 7.03
C ASN A 183 1.80 -16.62 7.04
N TYR A 184 2.24 -17.06 5.87
CA TYR A 184 3.24 -18.12 5.77
C TYR A 184 4.64 -17.64 6.17
N SER A 185 4.95 -16.34 6.08
CA SER A 185 6.20 -15.79 6.63
C SER A 185 6.31 -16.05 8.13
N LEU A 186 5.23 -15.94 8.90
CA LEU A 186 5.25 -16.28 10.34
C LEU A 186 5.73 -17.70 10.60
N LEU A 187 5.35 -18.64 9.74
CA LEU A 187 5.80 -20.03 9.86
C LEU A 187 7.27 -20.19 9.47
N VAL A 188 7.69 -19.54 8.37
CA VAL A 188 9.09 -19.60 7.92
C VAL A 188 10.01 -18.98 8.96
N ASP A 189 9.63 -17.83 9.52
CA ASP A 189 10.40 -17.17 10.58
C ASP A 189 10.55 -18.08 11.81
N ALA A 190 9.46 -18.72 12.26
CA ALA A 190 9.51 -19.66 13.36
C ALA A 190 10.39 -20.89 13.08
N LEU A 191 10.39 -21.39 11.84
CA LEU A 191 11.26 -22.50 11.43
C LEU A 191 12.75 -22.11 11.42
N LEU A 192 13.05 -20.85 11.14
CA LEU A 192 14.42 -20.31 11.12
C LEU A 192 14.91 -19.91 12.52
N GLU A 193 14.01 -19.47 13.40
CA GLU A 193 14.34 -19.14 14.79
C GLU A 193 14.69 -20.36 15.64
N ASP A 194 14.10 -21.53 15.37
CA ASP A 194 14.42 -22.80 16.06
C ASP A 194 14.89 -23.90 15.09
N PRO A 195 16.17 -23.87 14.66
CA PRO A 195 16.74 -24.91 13.79
C PRO A 195 16.71 -26.32 14.41
N THR A 196 16.69 -26.42 15.75
CA THR A 196 16.68 -27.71 16.44
C THR A 196 15.30 -28.37 16.39
N ALA A 197 14.23 -27.59 16.54
CA ALA A 197 12.87 -28.06 16.33
C ALA A 197 12.65 -28.41 14.85
N THR A 198 13.20 -27.61 13.93
CA THR A 198 13.12 -27.84 12.48
C THR A 198 13.81 -29.15 12.07
N ALA A 199 14.88 -29.56 12.76
CA ALA A 199 15.56 -30.83 12.52
C ALA A 199 14.79 -32.04 13.03
N ARG A 200 13.86 -31.86 13.97
CA ARG A 200 13.09 -32.95 14.62
C ARG A 200 11.67 -33.00 14.06
N VAL A 201 11.53 -33.54 12.86
CA VAL A 201 10.21 -33.69 12.24
C VAL A 201 9.36 -34.67 13.03
N PRO A 202 8.18 -34.26 13.56
CA PRO A 202 7.30 -35.18 14.30
C PRO A 202 6.84 -36.35 13.42
N VAL A 203 6.77 -37.56 14.00
CA VAL A 203 6.30 -38.75 13.28
C VAL A 203 4.86 -38.61 12.78
N THR A 204 4.07 -37.80 13.49
CA THR A 204 2.67 -37.50 13.15
C THR A 204 2.50 -36.47 12.05
N ALA A 205 3.59 -35.84 11.56
CA ALA A 205 3.52 -34.87 10.50
C ALA A 205 3.12 -35.53 9.18
N THR A 206 2.15 -34.93 8.49
CA THR A 206 1.74 -35.33 7.15
C THR A 206 2.84 -35.02 6.13
N PRO A 207 2.82 -35.59 4.91
CA PRO A 207 3.78 -35.22 3.85
C PRO A 207 3.82 -33.71 3.56
N TYR A 208 2.68 -33.04 3.59
CA TYR A 208 2.57 -31.58 3.42
C TYR A 208 3.25 -30.81 4.56
N GLU A 209 3.01 -31.21 5.81
CA GLU A 209 3.65 -30.59 6.97
C GLU A 209 5.16 -30.87 7.00
N ARG A 210 5.61 -32.05 6.57
CA ARG A 210 7.06 -32.37 6.44
C ARG A 210 7.76 -31.48 5.42
N ALA A 211 7.08 -31.12 4.33
CA ALA A 211 7.64 -30.22 3.34
C ALA A 211 7.99 -28.84 3.93
N TRP A 212 7.24 -28.34 4.91
CA TRP A 212 7.59 -27.12 5.64
C TRP A 212 8.88 -27.28 6.46
N PHE A 213 9.06 -28.39 7.16
CA PHE A 213 10.30 -28.66 7.90
C PHE A 213 11.51 -28.76 6.96
N GLU A 214 11.35 -29.48 5.84
CA GLU A 214 12.40 -29.55 4.80
C GLU A 214 12.74 -28.17 4.25
N LEU A 215 11.73 -27.33 4.05
CA LEU A 215 11.93 -25.93 3.61
C LEU A 215 12.71 -25.11 4.64
N GLY A 216 12.37 -25.21 5.93
CA GLY A 216 13.11 -24.54 7.00
C GLY A 216 14.57 -24.96 7.05
N GLN A 217 14.87 -26.26 6.91
CA GLN A 217 16.24 -26.76 6.81
C GLN A 217 16.97 -26.22 5.56
N LEU A 218 16.24 -26.12 4.45
CA LEU A 218 16.80 -25.61 3.19
C LEU A 218 17.08 -24.11 3.26
N LEU A 219 16.24 -23.33 3.95
CA LEU A 219 16.39 -21.89 4.14
C LEU A 219 17.38 -21.51 5.26
N ALA A 220 17.85 -22.47 6.05
CA ALA A 220 18.85 -22.19 7.09
C ALA A 220 20.13 -21.59 6.49
N PRO A 221 20.78 -20.60 7.15
CA PRO A 221 21.97 -19.92 6.63
C PRO A 221 23.10 -20.87 6.23
N THR A 222 23.30 -21.95 6.99
CA THR A 222 24.31 -22.97 6.70
C THR A 222 24.02 -23.74 5.40
N ALA A 223 22.75 -23.91 5.05
CA ALA A 223 22.35 -24.57 3.81
C ALA A 223 22.51 -23.68 2.58
N GLN A 224 22.61 -22.36 2.77
CA GLN A 224 22.79 -21.36 1.72
C GLN A 224 24.26 -21.01 1.46
N ALA A 225 25.19 -21.58 2.22
CA ALA A 225 26.62 -21.30 2.10
C ALA A 225 27.22 -21.67 0.72
N ASP A 226 26.62 -22.65 0.02
CA ASP A 226 26.90 -22.99 -1.38
C ASP A 226 25.68 -22.64 -2.24
N PRO A 227 25.70 -21.51 -2.97
CA PRO A 227 24.57 -21.07 -3.78
C PRO A 227 24.15 -22.05 -4.87
N ALA A 228 25.10 -22.79 -5.47
CA ALA A 228 24.80 -23.75 -6.52
C ALA A 228 24.13 -25.02 -5.96
N ALA A 229 24.62 -25.52 -4.84
CA ALA A 229 23.98 -26.64 -4.13
C ALA A 229 22.60 -26.23 -3.57
N PHE A 230 22.46 -25.01 -3.07
CA PHE A 230 21.19 -24.46 -2.62
C PHE A 230 20.16 -24.39 -3.76
N ALA A 231 20.54 -23.82 -4.92
CA ALA A 231 19.66 -23.72 -6.08
C ALA A 231 19.17 -25.09 -6.57
N ARG A 232 20.07 -26.11 -6.62
CA ARG A 232 19.68 -27.47 -6.97
C ARG A 232 18.66 -28.04 -5.97
N ARG A 233 18.95 -27.96 -4.66
CA ARG A 233 18.04 -28.44 -3.62
C ARG A 233 16.69 -27.72 -3.61
N ALA A 234 16.68 -26.42 -3.89
CA ALA A 234 15.46 -25.64 -4.02
C ALA A 234 14.61 -26.11 -5.22
N THR A 235 15.26 -26.42 -6.36
CA THR A 235 14.61 -26.99 -7.54
C THR A 235 14.05 -28.39 -7.26
N ASP A 236 14.83 -29.26 -6.62
CA ASP A 236 14.40 -30.62 -6.24
C ASP A 236 13.23 -30.58 -5.25
N TRP A 237 13.27 -29.66 -4.28
CA TRP A 237 12.17 -29.48 -3.33
C TRP A 237 10.88 -29.05 -4.04
N ARG A 238 10.95 -28.08 -4.98
CA ARG A 238 9.79 -27.66 -5.78
C ARG A 238 9.25 -28.80 -6.65
N GLY A 239 10.12 -29.58 -7.26
CA GLY A 239 9.73 -30.74 -8.07
C GLY A 239 8.93 -31.76 -7.25
N ARG A 240 9.30 -31.99 -6.00
CA ARG A 240 8.57 -32.86 -5.08
C ARG A 240 7.30 -32.23 -4.50
N ASN A 241 7.24 -30.90 -4.43
CA ASN A 241 6.16 -30.14 -3.79
C ASN A 241 5.61 -29.02 -4.73
N PRO A 242 5.08 -29.33 -5.93
CA PRO A 242 4.80 -28.36 -6.97
C PRO A 242 3.77 -27.28 -6.60
N ASN A 243 2.81 -27.61 -5.73
CA ASN A 243 1.74 -26.68 -5.33
C ASN A 243 1.86 -26.25 -3.86
N HIS A 244 2.99 -26.50 -3.24
CA HIS A 244 3.18 -26.17 -1.84
C HIS A 244 3.47 -24.68 -1.66
N PRO A 245 2.76 -23.95 -0.76
CA PRO A 245 2.92 -22.50 -0.60
C PRO A 245 4.34 -22.11 -0.14
N GLY A 246 5.09 -23.02 0.46
CA GLY A 246 6.50 -22.81 0.80
C GLY A 246 7.40 -22.51 -0.41
N GLY A 247 7.01 -22.90 -1.61
CA GLY A 247 7.77 -22.64 -2.84
C GLY A 247 7.97 -21.14 -3.13
N GLN A 248 7.11 -20.27 -2.63
CA GLN A 248 7.22 -18.82 -2.78
C GLN A 248 8.39 -18.19 -1.99
N PHE A 249 8.94 -18.90 -1.00
CA PHE A 249 10.08 -18.45 -0.18
C PHE A 249 11.43 -18.93 -0.70
N LEU A 250 11.42 -19.83 -1.67
CA LEU A 250 12.64 -20.25 -2.36
C LEU A 250 12.95 -19.27 -3.50
N PRO A 251 14.25 -19.04 -3.82
CA PRO A 251 14.59 -18.27 -5.01
C PRO A 251 13.89 -18.90 -6.21
N GLN A 252 13.26 -18.09 -7.04
CA GLN A 252 12.73 -18.58 -8.31
C GLN A 252 13.86 -19.31 -9.05
N PRO A 253 13.59 -20.43 -9.73
CA PRO A 253 14.61 -21.04 -10.58
C PRO A 253 15.06 -19.94 -11.51
N SER A 254 16.30 -19.46 -11.35
CA SER A 254 16.84 -18.53 -12.33
C SER A 254 16.79 -19.25 -13.67
N ALA A 255 16.26 -18.61 -14.69
CA ALA A 255 16.18 -19.16 -16.05
C ALA A 255 17.55 -19.67 -16.56
N ALA A 256 18.64 -19.33 -15.90
CA ALA A 256 19.98 -19.88 -16.09
C ALA A 256 20.08 -21.41 -15.88
N LEU A 257 19.17 -22.04 -15.12
CA LEU A 257 19.17 -23.52 -14.96
C LEU A 257 18.12 -24.23 -15.83
N ALA A 258 17.07 -23.55 -16.27
CA ALA A 258 16.11 -24.11 -17.22
C ALA A 258 16.61 -24.01 -18.68
N GLY A 259 17.54 -23.11 -18.98
CA GLY A 259 18.14 -22.90 -20.30
C GLY A 259 19.23 -23.90 -20.69
N SER A 260 19.63 -24.81 -19.80
CA SER A 260 20.67 -25.81 -20.07
C SER A 260 20.22 -26.99 -20.94
N GLN A 261 18.95 -27.03 -21.38
CA GLN A 261 18.46 -28.08 -22.27
C GLN A 261 17.79 -27.59 -23.56
N ALA A 262 17.83 -26.30 -23.86
CA ALA A 262 17.49 -25.79 -25.17
C ALA A 262 18.77 -25.34 -25.89
N THR A 263 19.20 -26.19 -26.78
CA THR A 263 20.32 -26.02 -27.72
C THR A 263 20.39 -24.63 -28.33
N GLY A 264 21.43 -23.89 -27.96
CA GLY A 264 21.81 -22.61 -28.54
C GLY A 264 22.91 -22.04 -27.68
N SER A 265 24.15 -22.52 -27.89
CA SER A 265 25.34 -22.05 -27.19
C SER A 265 25.53 -20.55 -27.32
N LEU A 266 25.22 -19.82 -26.26
CA LEU A 266 25.93 -18.57 -25.99
C LEU A 266 27.18 -18.94 -25.17
N GLU A 267 28.24 -19.23 -25.89
CA GLU A 267 29.57 -19.39 -25.31
C GLU A 267 29.87 -18.15 -24.47
N ALA A 268 30.22 -18.40 -23.21
CA ALA A 268 30.87 -17.43 -22.35
C ALA A 268 32.26 -17.12 -22.95
N ALA A 269 32.28 -16.18 -23.86
CA ALA A 269 33.50 -15.59 -24.34
C ALA A 269 33.84 -14.38 -23.48
N GLY A 270 35.09 -14.21 -23.16
CA GLY A 270 35.65 -13.24 -22.23
C GLY A 270 35.53 -11.76 -22.56
N ASP A 271 34.45 -11.30 -23.18
CA ASP A 271 34.08 -9.91 -23.32
C ASP A 271 32.76 -9.66 -22.59
N ALA A 272 32.80 -8.85 -21.54
CA ALA A 272 31.62 -8.48 -20.79
C ALA A 272 30.54 -7.92 -21.73
N GLU A 273 29.35 -8.47 -21.69
CA GLU A 273 28.20 -7.96 -22.44
C GLU A 273 28.02 -6.45 -22.22
N VAL A 274 27.88 -5.69 -23.31
CA VAL A 274 27.69 -4.23 -23.24
C VAL A 274 26.19 -3.91 -23.35
N ILE A 275 25.70 -3.16 -22.38
CA ILE A 275 24.36 -2.56 -22.39
C ILE A 275 24.53 -1.04 -22.42
N ALA A 276 23.79 -0.35 -23.28
CA ALA A 276 23.80 1.10 -23.32
C ALA A 276 22.57 1.69 -22.61
N LEU A 277 22.79 2.80 -21.90
CA LEU A 277 21.74 3.59 -21.24
C LEU A 277 21.75 5.02 -21.82
N LEU A 278 20.70 5.39 -22.53
CA LEU A 278 20.55 6.66 -23.23
C LEU A 278 19.62 7.58 -22.47
N LEU A 279 20.15 8.65 -21.88
CA LEU A 279 19.40 9.58 -21.02
C LEU A 279 19.81 11.04 -21.27
N PRO A 280 18.91 12.04 -21.11
CA PRO A 280 19.24 13.45 -21.19
C PRO A 280 19.91 13.91 -19.87
N LEU A 281 21.20 13.63 -19.70
CA LEU A 281 21.96 13.87 -18.47
C LEU A 281 22.40 15.31 -18.28
N SER A 282 22.09 16.17 -19.24
CA SER A 282 22.31 17.63 -19.18
C SER A 282 21.01 18.37 -19.50
N GLY A 283 20.95 19.65 -19.15
CA GLY A 283 19.79 20.52 -19.42
C GLY A 283 18.62 20.32 -18.47
N ARG A 284 17.41 20.67 -18.92
CA ARG A 284 16.20 20.75 -18.09
C ARG A 284 15.81 19.43 -17.43
N GLN A 285 16.02 18.31 -18.08
CA GLN A 285 15.60 16.99 -17.62
C GLN A 285 16.68 16.24 -16.82
N GLN A 286 17.84 16.85 -16.59
CA GLN A 286 18.98 16.24 -15.92
C GLN A 286 18.60 15.55 -14.60
N ALA A 287 17.86 16.23 -13.75
CA ALA A 287 17.53 15.71 -12.42
C ALA A 287 16.66 14.43 -12.48
N ALA A 288 15.75 14.33 -13.45
CA ALA A 288 14.94 13.14 -13.69
C ALA A 288 15.79 12.01 -14.29
N ALA A 289 16.60 12.33 -15.30
CA ALA A 289 17.50 11.40 -15.96
C ALA A 289 18.54 10.79 -15.01
N VAL A 290 19.10 11.60 -14.10
CA VAL A 290 20.01 11.13 -13.05
C VAL A 290 19.33 10.13 -12.12
N ALA A 291 18.09 10.38 -11.70
CA ALA A 291 17.36 9.43 -10.86
C ALA A 291 17.11 8.09 -11.58
N VAL A 292 16.74 8.13 -12.85
CA VAL A 292 16.58 6.92 -13.68
C VAL A 292 17.92 6.19 -13.84
N ARG A 293 19.02 6.91 -14.15
CA ARG A 293 20.37 6.34 -14.25
C ARG A 293 20.76 5.63 -12.95
N ASP A 294 20.60 6.29 -11.83
CA ASP A 294 21.05 5.78 -10.54
C ASP A 294 20.25 4.53 -10.13
N GLY A 295 18.94 4.49 -10.40
CA GLY A 295 18.14 3.28 -10.24
C GLY A 295 18.61 2.13 -11.14
N PHE A 296 18.87 2.42 -12.42
CA PHE A 296 19.37 1.45 -13.38
C PHE A 296 20.74 0.88 -12.97
N ILE A 297 21.67 1.73 -12.56
CA ILE A 297 23.00 1.32 -12.10
C ILE A 297 22.91 0.53 -10.78
N ALA A 298 22.01 0.91 -9.86
CA ALA A 298 21.81 0.15 -8.63
C ALA A 298 21.34 -1.29 -8.92
N ALA A 299 20.45 -1.47 -9.90
CA ALA A 299 20.02 -2.81 -10.33
C ALA A 299 21.19 -3.60 -10.99
N ALA A 300 22.02 -2.94 -11.78
CA ALA A 300 23.19 -3.56 -12.38
C ALA A 300 24.23 -3.97 -11.30
N LEU A 301 24.43 -3.14 -10.29
CA LEU A 301 25.35 -3.43 -9.18
C LEU A 301 24.83 -4.55 -8.26
N ALA A 302 23.54 -4.79 -8.21
CA ALA A 302 22.95 -5.91 -7.48
C ALA A 302 23.21 -7.28 -8.15
N GLU A 303 23.62 -7.31 -9.43
CA GLU A 303 24.07 -8.56 -10.06
C GLU A 303 25.48 -8.96 -9.58
N PRO A 304 25.75 -10.26 -9.45
CA PRO A 304 27.10 -10.76 -9.21
C PRO A 304 28.11 -10.23 -10.23
N ALA A 305 29.29 -9.87 -9.79
CA ALA A 305 30.31 -9.23 -10.62
C ALA A 305 30.63 -10.00 -11.93
N GLU A 306 30.58 -11.34 -11.86
CA GLU A 306 30.88 -12.25 -12.98
C GLU A 306 29.79 -12.23 -14.08
N ARG A 307 28.59 -11.76 -13.77
CA ARG A 307 27.44 -11.69 -14.69
C ARG A 307 27.05 -10.28 -15.05
N ARG A 308 27.68 -9.31 -14.40
CA ARG A 308 27.34 -7.88 -14.55
C ARG A 308 27.80 -7.39 -15.92
N PRO A 309 26.87 -6.89 -16.77
CA PRO A 309 27.26 -6.29 -18.03
C PRO A 309 27.99 -4.98 -17.81
N ARG A 310 28.78 -4.57 -18.76
CA ARG A 310 29.32 -3.22 -18.84
C ARG A 310 28.19 -2.27 -19.26
N VAL A 311 27.86 -1.33 -18.42
CA VAL A 311 26.84 -0.31 -18.73
C VAL A 311 27.55 0.93 -19.29
N GLU A 312 27.24 1.28 -20.54
CA GLU A 312 27.68 2.52 -21.17
C GLU A 312 26.56 3.57 -21.11
N VAL A 313 26.83 4.66 -20.38
CA VAL A 313 25.84 5.73 -20.19
C VAL A 313 26.13 6.88 -21.16
N LEU A 314 25.16 7.24 -21.99
CA LEU A 314 25.30 8.25 -23.02
C LEU A 314 24.27 9.39 -22.83
N ASP A 315 24.76 10.62 -22.89
CA ASP A 315 23.94 11.84 -22.74
C ASP A 315 23.26 12.20 -24.08
N THR A 316 21.95 11.96 -24.17
CA THR A 316 21.16 12.29 -25.38
C THR A 316 20.99 13.79 -25.59
N ALA A 317 21.04 14.60 -24.54
CA ALA A 317 20.94 16.04 -24.67
C ALA A 317 22.22 16.69 -25.25
N ALA A 318 23.38 16.10 -24.94
CA ALA A 318 24.67 16.58 -25.46
C ALA A 318 24.97 16.05 -26.88
N LEU A 319 24.61 14.79 -27.16
CA LEU A 319 24.96 14.12 -28.42
C LEU A 319 23.85 14.15 -29.47
N GLY A 320 22.60 14.33 -29.04
CA GLY A 320 21.42 13.97 -29.84
C GLY A 320 21.15 12.46 -29.77
N ALA A 321 19.87 12.08 -29.62
CA ALA A 321 19.46 10.71 -29.34
C ALA A 321 19.88 9.71 -30.43
N ALA A 322 19.70 10.04 -31.71
CA ALA A 322 20.11 9.19 -32.83
C ALA A 322 21.62 8.93 -32.84
N GLN A 323 22.43 9.97 -32.59
CA GLN A 323 23.89 9.85 -32.54
C GLN A 323 24.35 9.05 -31.30
N ALA A 324 23.70 9.28 -30.14
CA ALA A 324 23.97 8.48 -28.94
C ALA A 324 23.68 6.99 -29.19
N TYR A 325 22.58 6.67 -29.88
CA TYR A 325 22.24 5.30 -30.27
C TYR A 325 23.30 4.68 -31.19
N GLN A 326 23.75 5.40 -32.20
CA GLN A 326 24.83 4.93 -33.10
C GLN A 326 26.15 4.72 -32.34
N ARG A 327 26.47 5.60 -31.41
CA ARG A 327 27.66 5.46 -30.56
C ARG A 327 27.57 4.22 -29.65
N ALA A 328 26.42 3.96 -29.05
CA ALA A 328 26.14 2.75 -28.28
C ALA A 328 26.41 1.49 -29.12
N ARG A 329 25.91 1.49 -30.35
CA ARG A 329 26.11 0.41 -31.31
C ARG A 329 27.59 0.20 -31.67
N ALA A 330 28.31 1.29 -31.95
CA ALA A 330 29.71 1.25 -32.25
C ALA A 330 30.55 0.74 -31.05
N ALA A 331 30.12 0.97 -29.84
CA ALA A 331 30.69 0.44 -28.62
C ALA A 331 30.37 -1.05 -28.35
N GLY A 332 29.61 -1.70 -29.24
CA GLY A 332 29.24 -3.11 -29.12
C GLY A 332 28.01 -3.40 -28.26
N ALA A 333 27.17 -2.41 -28.01
CA ALA A 333 25.95 -2.62 -27.20
C ALA A 333 25.04 -3.68 -27.85
N ARG A 334 24.69 -4.70 -27.08
CA ARG A 334 23.77 -5.77 -27.47
C ARG A 334 22.33 -5.47 -27.13
N ALA A 335 22.12 -4.54 -26.19
CA ALA A 335 20.79 -4.04 -25.83
C ALA A 335 20.90 -2.57 -25.41
N VAL A 336 19.81 -1.82 -25.57
CA VAL A 336 19.76 -0.39 -25.27
C VAL A 336 18.55 -0.11 -24.37
N ALA A 337 18.78 0.58 -23.25
CA ALA A 337 17.71 1.21 -22.44
C ALA A 337 17.67 2.71 -22.74
N GLY A 338 16.48 3.26 -22.90
CA GLY A 338 16.28 4.63 -23.37
C GLY A 338 16.01 4.70 -24.89
N PRO A 339 15.81 5.89 -25.43
CA PRO A 339 15.81 7.19 -24.76
C PRO A 339 14.64 7.41 -23.78
N LEU A 340 14.78 8.45 -22.92
CA LEU A 340 13.77 8.81 -21.93
C LEU A 340 12.72 9.79 -22.48
N LEU A 341 13.10 10.70 -23.37
CA LEU A 341 12.18 11.69 -23.91
C LEU A 341 11.48 11.13 -25.15
N LYS A 342 10.20 11.49 -25.32
CA LYS A 342 9.38 11.02 -26.44
C LYS A 342 9.97 11.43 -27.79
N GLU A 343 10.38 12.68 -27.91
CA GLU A 343 11.04 13.22 -29.10
C GLU A 343 12.34 12.49 -29.42
N ASP A 344 13.10 12.08 -28.40
CA ASP A 344 14.34 11.31 -28.56
C ASP A 344 14.04 9.89 -29.07
N VAL A 345 12.96 9.25 -28.58
CA VAL A 345 12.54 7.93 -29.09
C VAL A 345 12.15 8.04 -30.56
N VAL A 346 11.38 9.07 -30.93
CA VAL A 346 11.03 9.33 -32.34
C VAL A 346 12.28 9.52 -33.18
N ALA A 347 13.26 10.29 -32.71
CA ALA A 347 14.50 10.54 -33.44
C ALA A 347 15.29 9.24 -33.69
N VAL A 348 15.36 8.33 -32.71
CA VAL A 348 16.06 7.04 -32.84
C VAL A 348 15.36 6.13 -33.83
N VAL A 349 14.03 5.94 -33.72
CA VAL A 349 13.29 5.01 -34.60
C VAL A 349 13.15 5.53 -36.02
N SER A 350 13.20 6.86 -36.23
CA SER A 350 13.16 7.47 -37.57
C SER A 350 14.49 7.47 -38.28
N ALA A 351 15.61 7.34 -37.55
CA ALA A 351 16.94 7.42 -38.14
C ALA A 351 17.34 6.14 -38.91
N ALA A 352 16.99 4.97 -38.38
CA ALA A 352 17.26 3.66 -38.99
C ALA A 352 16.48 2.54 -38.28
N PRO A 353 16.31 1.36 -38.89
CA PRO A 353 15.81 0.17 -38.22
C PRO A 353 16.67 -0.17 -36.98
N LEU A 354 16.02 -0.65 -35.92
CA LEU A 354 16.70 -1.04 -34.69
C LEU A 354 17.28 -2.46 -34.83
N PRO A 355 18.60 -2.63 -34.78
CA PRO A 355 19.24 -3.94 -34.98
C PRO A 355 19.45 -4.71 -33.66
N VAL A 356 19.16 -4.10 -32.50
CA VAL A 356 19.23 -4.73 -31.18
C VAL A 356 17.99 -4.38 -30.36
N PRO A 357 17.63 -5.24 -29.39
CA PRO A 357 16.55 -4.94 -28.45
C PRO A 357 16.75 -3.57 -27.81
N THR A 358 15.74 -2.73 -27.94
CA THR A 358 15.74 -1.35 -27.41
C THR A 358 14.53 -1.15 -26.55
N LEU A 359 14.74 -0.92 -25.26
CA LEU A 359 13.71 -0.60 -24.29
C LEU A 359 13.60 0.92 -24.17
N ALA A 360 12.76 1.54 -25.00
CA ALA A 360 12.46 2.96 -24.84
C ALA A 360 11.81 3.23 -23.47
N LEU A 361 12.26 4.28 -22.80
CA LEU A 361 11.73 4.69 -21.49
C LEU A 361 10.59 5.71 -21.62
N ASN A 362 9.86 5.60 -22.72
CA ASN A 362 8.67 6.36 -23.05
C ASN A 362 7.81 5.59 -24.05
N SER A 363 6.57 6.03 -24.24
CA SER A 363 5.62 5.41 -25.17
C SER A 363 5.38 6.28 -26.42
N LEU A 364 5.29 5.63 -27.58
CA LEU A 364 4.88 6.24 -28.85
C LEU A 364 3.46 5.80 -29.22
N PRO A 365 2.68 6.64 -29.89
CA PRO A 365 1.41 6.23 -30.47
C PRO A 365 1.65 5.27 -31.66
N GLY A 366 0.70 4.38 -31.91
CA GLY A 366 0.76 3.45 -33.02
C GLY A 366 1.52 2.16 -32.71
N GLU A 367 1.80 1.38 -33.76
CA GLU A 367 2.51 0.10 -33.67
C GLU A 367 4.02 0.33 -33.52
N ALA A 368 4.65 -0.41 -32.63
CA ALA A 368 6.09 -0.32 -32.42
C ALA A 368 6.86 -1.04 -33.54
N PRO A 369 7.97 -0.46 -34.04
CA PRO A 369 8.82 -1.18 -34.97
C PRO A 369 9.48 -2.41 -34.29
N PRO A 370 9.95 -3.39 -35.07
CA PRO A 370 10.64 -4.55 -34.54
C PRO A 370 11.80 -4.16 -33.61
N PHE A 371 12.02 -4.92 -32.55
CA PHE A 371 13.01 -4.68 -31.49
C PHE A 371 12.79 -3.45 -30.63
N LEU A 372 11.70 -2.70 -30.79
CA LEU A 372 11.33 -1.63 -29.87
C LEU A 372 10.35 -2.17 -28.81
N PHE A 373 10.78 -2.08 -27.58
CA PHE A 373 9.92 -2.28 -26.40
C PHE A 373 9.72 -0.92 -25.73
N GLN A 374 8.55 -0.71 -25.13
CA GLN A 374 8.18 0.59 -24.60
C GLN A 374 7.78 0.46 -23.14
N TYR A 375 8.57 1.05 -22.26
CA TYR A 375 8.30 1.12 -20.83
C TYR A 375 8.15 2.57 -20.41
N ALA A 376 6.99 2.93 -19.86
CA ALA A 376 6.68 4.30 -19.45
C ALA A 376 5.91 4.31 -18.12
N LEU A 377 6.04 5.41 -17.40
CA LEU A 377 5.15 5.74 -16.29
C LEU A 377 3.97 6.55 -16.85
N ASP A 378 3.04 5.85 -17.49
CA ASP A 378 1.94 6.44 -18.25
C ASP A 378 0.75 6.75 -17.31
N PRO A 379 0.42 8.04 -17.05
CA PRO A 379 -0.73 8.39 -16.22
C PRO A 379 -2.06 7.91 -16.80
N GLU A 380 -2.14 7.77 -18.14
CA GLU A 380 -3.31 7.24 -18.83
C GLU A 380 -3.54 5.74 -18.51
N GLN A 381 -2.47 4.95 -18.35
CA GLN A 381 -2.58 3.56 -17.89
C GLN A 381 -3.10 3.49 -16.45
N GLU A 382 -2.64 4.39 -15.58
CA GLU A 382 -3.15 4.48 -14.21
C GLU A 382 -4.62 4.90 -14.19
N ALA A 383 -5.01 5.88 -14.99
CA ALA A 383 -6.41 6.30 -15.08
C ALA A 383 -7.33 5.15 -15.50
N ARG A 384 -6.91 4.32 -16.48
CA ARG A 384 -7.63 3.09 -16.87
C ARG A 384 -7.67 2.08 -15.73
N ALA A 385 -6.54 1.88 -15.04
CA ALA A 385 -6.49 0.96 -13.90
C ALA A 385 -7.44 1.39 -12.77
N VAL A 386 -7.54 2.71 -12.52
CA VAL A 386 -8.49 3.26 -11.55
C VAL A 386 -9.94 3.00 -11.97
N ALA A 387 -10.30 3.18 -13.24
CA ALA A 387 -11.65 2.88 -13.72
C ALA A 387 -12.00 1.39 -13.51
N ARG A 388 -11.09 0.47 -13.86
CA ARG A 388 -11.27 -0.97 -13.60
C ARG A 388 -11.38 -1.28 -12.10
N ARG A 389 -10.59 -0.61 -11.28
CA ARG A 389 -10.65 -0.78 -9.82
C ARG A 389 -11.99 -0.35 -9.26
N ILE A 390 -12.52 0.79 -9.67
CA ILE A 390 -13.83 1.29 -9.24
C ILE A 390 -14.93 0.29 -9.61
N ALA A 391 -14.90 -0.26 -10.82
CA ALA A 391 -15.85 -1.30 -11.25
C ALA A 391 -15.67 -2.60 -10.43
N GLY A 392 -14.42 -3.00 -10.17
CA GLY A 392 -14.09 -4.17 -9.32
C GLY A 392 -14.52 -4.01 -7.86
N ASP A 393 -14.53 -2.79 -7.33
CA ASP A 393 -15.05 -2.48 -6.00
C ASP A 393 -16.59 -2.47 -5.95
N GLY A 394 -17.27 -2.73 -7.09
CA GLY A 394 -18.72 -2.90 -7.19
C GLY A 394 -19.49 -1.59 -7.40
N TYR A 395 -18.81 -0.48 -7.67
CA TYR A 395 -19.47 0.78 -7.98
C TYR A 395 -19.87 0.83 -9.45
N THR A 396 -21.01 1.49 -9.73
CA THR A 396 -21.56 1.59 -11.08
C THR A 396 -21.80 3.03 -11.55
N ARG A 397 -21.92 3.98 -10.60
CA ARG A 397 -22.25 5.37 -10.94
C ARG A 397 -21.43 6.36 -10.11
N GLY A 398 -20.84 7.36 -10.77
CA GLY A 398 -20.04 8.35 -10.07
C GLY A 398 -19.75 9.60 -10.86
N VAL A 399 -18.85 10.43 -10.33
CA VAL A 399 -18.43 11.68 -10.93
C VAL A 399 -16.92 11.67 -11.16
N ALA A 400 -16.45 12.45 -12.15
CA ALA A 400 -15.03 12.57 -12.46
C ALA A 400 -14.64 14.04 -12.65
N LEU A 401 -13.47 14.41 -12.09
CA LEU A 401 -12.93 15.77 -12.16
C LEU A 401 -11.52 15.75 -12.76
N PHE A 402 -11.29 16.65 -13.73
CA PHE A 402 -10.03 16.73 -14.45
C PHE A 402 -9.50 18.18 -14.45
N PRO A 403 -8.18 18.39 -14.42
CA PRO A 403 -7.62 19.74 -14.53
C PRO A 403 -7.72 20.25 -15.97
N ARG A 404 -7.89 21.57 -16.13
CA ARG A 404 -7.93 22.26 -17.43
C ARG A 404 -6.52 22.43 -18.01
N ASN A 405 -5.99 21.38 -18.58
CA ASN A 405 -4.72 21.37 -19.32
C ASN A 405 -4.59 20.09 -20.16
N ALA A 406 -3.59 20.03 -21.03
CA ALA A 406 -3.37 18.89 -21.92
C ALA A 406 -3.16 17.55 -21.18
N TRP A 407 -2.65 17.55 -19.96
CA TRP A 407 -2.54 16.36 -19.13
C TRP A 407 -3.92 15.88 -18.67
N GLY A 408 -4.76 16.79 -18.20
CA GLY A 408 -6.14 16.48 -17.81
C GLY A 408 -6.98 15.94 -18.97
N ASP A 409 -6.81 16.51 -20.16
CA ASP A 409 -7.54 16.07 -21.37
C ASP A 409 -7.20 14.59 -21.71
N ARG A 410 -5.91 14.20 -21.63
CA ARG A 410 -5.48 12.82 -21.88
C ARG A 410 -6.02 11.86 -20.81
N LEU A 411 -5.96 12.24 -19.53
CA LEU A 411 -6.51 11.43 -18.44
C LEU A 411 -8.02 11.29 -18.55
N GLN A 412 -8.73 12.36 -18.93
CA GLN A 412 -10.17 12.32 -19.16
C GLN A 412 -10.51 11.33 -20.27
N ALA A 413 -9.83 11.43 -21.41
CA ALA A 413 -10.05 10.50 -22.53
C ALA A 413 -9.80 9.04 -22.11
N ALA A 414 -8.70 8.76 -21.43
CA ALA A 414 -8.33 7.42 -20.97
C ALA A 414 -9.31 6.86 -19.92
N PHE A 415 -9.64 7.66 -18.91
CA PHE A 415 -10.55 7.25 -17.84
C PHE A 415 -11.98 7.03 -18.36
N THR A 416 -12.53 7.98 -19.16
CA THR A 416 -13.91 7.88 -19.63
C THR A 416 -14.11 6.72 -20.61
N ALA A 417 -13.13 6.43 -21.47
CA ALA A 417 -13.18 5.29 -22.36
C ALA A 417 -13.20 3.96 -21.58
N GLU A 418 -12.31 3.81 -20.61
CA GLU A 418 -12.25 2.60 -19.78
C GLU A 418 -13.46 2.47 -18.85
N ALA A 419 -13.92 3.58 -18.26
CA ALA A 419 -15.13 3.61 -17.44
C ALA A 419 -16.35 3.10 -18.23
N GLY A 420 -16.51 3.55 -19.48
CA GLY A 420 -17.56 3.04 -20.38
C GLY A 420 -17.41 1.55 -20.67
N ALA A 421 -16.20 1.09 -20.96
CA ALA A 421 -15.92 -0.33 -21.20
C ALA A 421 -16.17 -1.21 -19.96
N ALA A 422 -15.91 -0.67 -18.77
CA ALA A 422 -16.16 -1.34 -17.49
C ALA A 422 -17.61 -1.20 -16.97
N GLY A 423 -18.51 -0.57 -17.73
CA GLY A 423 -19.92 -0.41 -17.36
C GLY A 423 -20.19 0.68 -16.33
N LEU A 424 -19.22 1.56 -16.06
CA LEU A 424 -19.40 2.69 -15.14
C LEU A 424 -20.19 3.82 -15.84
N GLN A 425 -21.15 4.37 -15.14
CA GLN A 425 -21.92 5.54 -15.56
C GLN A 425 -21.38 6.80 -14.88
N LEU A 426 -20.84 7.73 -15.67
CA LEU A 426 -20.39 9.01 -15.17
C LEU A 426 -21.56 10.00 -15.22
N SER A 427 -22.16 10.26 -14.07
CA SER A 427 -23.28 11.21 -13.95
C SER A 427 -22.84 12.66 -14.19
N ALA A 428 -21.58 12.96 -13.97
CA ALA A 428 -20.95 14.23 -14.35
C ALA A 428 -19.45 14.05 -14.60
N VAL A 429 -18.96 14.73 -15.62
CA VAL A 429 -17.54 14.93 -15.89
C VAL A 429 -17.30 16.44 -15.87
N GLN A 430 -16.44 16.91 -14.98
CA GLN A 430 -16.18 18.34 -14.81
C GLN A 430 -14.70 18.64 -14.94
N VAL A 431 -14.40 19.82 -15.47
CA VAL A 431 -13.05 20.34 -15.60
C VAL A 431 -12.85 21.47 -14.60
N TYR A 432 -11.74 21.45 -13.87
CA TYR A 432 -11.38 22.47 -12.87
C TYR A 432 -10.11 23.22 -13.24
N GLU A 433 -9.97 24.47 -12.76
CA GLU A 433 -8.74 25.26 -12.93
C GLU A 433 -7.68 24.82 -11.92
N PRO A 434 -6.50 24.33 -12.37
CA PRO A 434 -5.41 23.97 -11.46
C PRO A 434 -4.95 25.17 -10.62
N GLY A 435 -4.75 24.95 -9.32
CA GLY A 435 -4.27 26.01 -8.41
C GLY A 435 -5.34 26.98 -7.90
N ALA A 436 -6.61 26.78 -8.26
CA ALA A 436 -7.70 27.53 -7.64
C ALA A 436 -7.77 27.21 -6.13
N GLY A 437 -8.01 28.21 -5.30
CA GLY A 437 -8.20 28.03 -3.86
C GLY A 437 -9.60 27.50 -3.50
N ASP A 438 -10.58 27.77 -4.37
CA ASP A 438 -11.99 27.36 -4.20
C ASP A 438 -12.50 26.62 -5.43
N TYR A 439 -12.93 25.38 -5.21
CA TYR A 439 -13.52 24.50 -6.23
C TYR A 439 -15.04 24.34 -6.06
N SER A 440 -15.68 25.09 -5.15
CA SER A 440 -17.08 24.92 -4.79
C SER A 440 -18.03 25.01 -5.98
N ALA A 441 -17.76 25.85 -6.97
CA ALA A 441 -18.58 25.98 -8.17
C ALA A 441 -18.50 24.70 -9.04
N THR A 442 -17.28 24.21 -9.29
CA THR A 442 -17.03 22.97 -10.05
C THR A 442 -17.63 21.76 -9.35
N LEU A 443 -17.46 21.66 -8.02
CA LEU A 443 -18.00 20.57 -7.23
C LEU A 443 -19.52 20.58 -7.21
N ARG A 444 -20.16 21.73 -7.08
CA ARG A 444 -21.62 21.84 -7.21
C ARG A 444 -22.12 21.46 -8.60
N ALA A 445 -21.37 21.80 -9.65
CA ALA A 445 -21.71 21.37 -11.01
C ALA A 445 -21.54 19.86 -11.20
N ALA A 446 -20.50 19.26 -10.59
CA ALA A 446 -20.27 17.81 -10.65
C ALA A 446 -21.30 17.01 -9.85
N LEU A 447 -21.62 17.47 -8.66
CA LEU A 447 -22.53 16.79 -7.73
C LEU A 447 -23.99 17.10 -8.05
N GLY A 448 -24.25 18.15 -8.80
CA GLY A 448 -25.58 18.58 -9.19
C GLY A 448 -26.49 18.83 -7.99
N ARG A 449 -27.70 18.27 -8.07
CA ARG A 449 -28.69 18.38 -6.99
C ARG A 449 -28.40 17.48 -5.78
N PHE A 450 -27.36 16.65 -5.82
CA PHE A 450 -26.97 15.76 -4.72
C PHE A 450 -26.26 16.50 -3.59
N GLY A 451 -25.59 17.64 -3.88
CA GLY A 451 -24.87 18.47 -2.92
C GLY A 451 -25.66 19.66 -2.39
N GLY A 452 -26.92 19.77 -2.69
CA GLY A 452 -27.73 20.83 -2.14
C GLY A 452 -28.08 20.54 -0.68
N ALA A 453 -27.77 21.48 0.23
CA ALA A 453 -28.60 21.69 1.40
C ALA A 453 -30.05 21.79 0.87
N GLY A 454 -30.79 20.69 0.93
CA GLY A 454 -32.17 20.64 0.42
C GLY A 454 -32.94 21.81 1.00
N ASP A 455 -33.77 22.45 0.17
CA ASP A 455 -34.74 23.42 0.64
C ASP A 455 -35.47 22.81 1.83
N ARG A 456 -35.05 23.19 3.02
CA ARG A 456 -35.64 22.73 4.25
C ARG A 456 -36.89 23.60 4.43
N ASP A 457 -38.01 22.96 4.62
CA ASP A 457 -39.22 23.68 5.03
C ASP A 457 -38.97 24.38 6.39
N ALA A 458 -39.88 25.26 6.76
CA ALA A 458 -39.83 26.00 8.02
C ALA A 458 -39.77 25.10 9.28
N LYS A 459 -39.86 23.78 9.14
CA LYS A 459 -39.75 22.75 10.18
C LYS A 459 -38.50 21.86 10.05
N GLY A 460 -37.59 22.18 9.10
CA GLY A 460 -36.32 21.46 8.95
C GLY A 460 -36.38 20.14 8.16
N ALA A 461 -37.53 19.76 7.59
CA ALA A 461 -37.69 18.56 6.79
C ALA A 461 -37.35 18.82 5.31
N LEU A 462 -36.62 17.89 4.69
CA LEU A 462 -36.30 17.91 3.25
C LEU A 462 -37.58 17.78 2.42
N ARG A 463 -37.88 18.77 1.58
CA ARG A 463 -38.97 18.68 0.60
C ARG A 463 -38.49 17.91 -0.66
N PRO A 464 -39.20 16.82 -1.05
CA PRO A 464 -39.06 16.25 -2.38
C PRO A 464 -39.57 17.27 -3.43
N ARG A 465 -38.74 17.55 -4.45
CA ARG A 465 -39.23 18.26 -5.64
C ARG A 465 -39.98 17.28 -6.54
N ASP A 466 -41.19 17.64 -6.89
CA ASP A 466 -42.03 16.88 -7.82
C ASP A 466 -41.31 16.63 -9.17
N GLY A 467 -41.27 15.38 -9.57
CA GLY A 467 -40.79 14.92 -10.90
C GLY A 467 -39.47 14.20 -10.97
N ALA A 468 -38.82 13.81 -9.87
CA ALA A 468 -37.49 13.20 -9.88
C ALA A 468 -37.37 11.93 -9.02
N ALA A 469 -38.22 10.94 -9.27
CA ALA A 469 -38.10 9.63 -8.59
C ALA A 469 -36.81 8.85 -8.98
N GLU A 470 -36.13 9.21 -10.07
CA GLU A 470 -34.87 8.57 -10.53
C GLU A 470 -33.59 9.25 -10.04
N SER A 471 -33.66 10.40 -9.35
CA SER A 471 -32.50 11.25 -9.04
C SER A 471 -32.09 11.27 -7.57
N LEU A 472 -32.62 10.41 -6.71
CA LEU A 472 -32.35 10.43 -5.26
C LEU A 472 -31.10 9.63 -4.83
N VAL A 473 -30.43 8.93 -5.75
CA VAL A 473 -29.23 8.16 -5.43
C VAL A 473 -28.00 8.95 -5.89
N GLY A 474 -27.26 9.52 -4.93
CA GLY A 474 -26.02 10.25 -5.18
C GLY A 474 -24.94 9.43 -5.88
N PRO A 475 -23.81 10.06 -6.24
CA PRO A 475 -22.68 9.32 -6.81
C PRO A 475 -22.15 8.32 -5.78
N GLN A 476 -21.82 7.11 -6.25
CA GLN A 476 -21.25 6.05 -5.43
C GLN A 476 -19.71 6.19 -5.31
N PHE A 477 -19.09 6.91 -6.24
CA PHE A 477 -17.65 7.23 -6.23
C PHE A 477 -17.37 8.59 -6.83
N ALA A 478 -16.20 9.14 -6.51
CA ALA A 478 -15.62 10.27 -7.21
C ALA A 478 -14.21 9.90 -7.71
N PHE A 479 -13.88 10.25 -8.94
CA PHE A 479 -12.53 10.22 -9.46
C PHE A 479 -11.97 11.64 -9.58
N ILE A 480 -10.73 11.85 -9.14
CA ILE A 480 -10.02 13.13 -9.30
C ILE A 480 -8.67 12.90 -9.98
N ALA A 481 -8.47 13.47 -11.14
CA ALA A 481 -7.14 13.65 -11.71
C ALA A 481 -6.54 14.90 -11.12
N ALA A 482 -5.51 14.79 -10.28
CA ALA A 482 -5.00 15.94 -9.54
C ALA A 482 -3.50 15.82 -9.26
N THR A 483 -2.81 16.97 -9.22
CA THR A 483 -1.49 17.08 -8.61
C THR A 483 -1.61 17.07 -7.08
N PRO A 484 -0.54 16.85 -6.30
CA PRO A 484 -0.62 16.86 -4.84
C PRO A 484 -1.21 18.14 -4.28
N GLN A 485 -0.89 19.28 -4.87
CA GLN A 485 -1.44 20.57 -4.46
C GLN A 485 -2.94 20.66 -4.71
N SER A 486 -3.39 20.30 -5.91
CA SER A 486 -4.82 20.31 -6.26
C SER A 486 -5.62 19.29 -5.47
N ALA A 487 -5.06 18.11 -5.23
CA ALA A 487 -5.70 17.05 -4.45
C ALA A 487 -5.97 17.50 -3.00
N ARG A 488 -4.99 18.14 -2.36
CA ARG A 488 -5.12 18.70 -1.00
C ARG A 488 -6.20 19.77 -0.88
N ALA A 489 -6.47 20.51 -1.95
CA ALA A 489 -7.55 21.49 -1.97
C ALA A 489 -8.92 20.87 -2.33
N LEU A 490 -8.94 19.93 -3.29
CA LEU A 490 -10.17 19.28 -3.77
C LEU A 490 -10.77 18.31 -2.74
N ARG A 491 -9.92 17.45 -2.11
CA ARG A 491 -10.40 16.36 -1.27
C ARG A 491 -11.22 16.82 -0.05
N PRO A 492 -10.79 17.85 0.74
CA PRO A 492 -11.60 18.39 1.84
C PRO A 492 -12.90 19.02 1.35
N GLN A 493 -12.85 19.77 0.22
CA GLN A 493 -14.05 20.41 -0.34
C GLN A 493 -15.05 19.37 -0.87
N LEU A 494 -14.57 18.29 -1.50
CA LEU A 494 -15.41 17.14 -1.87
C LEU A 494 -16.07 16.54 -0.63
N ARG A 495 -15.30 16.27 0.42
CA ARG A 495 -15.81 15.71 1.67
C ARG A 495 -16.91 16.58 2.29
N PHE A 496 -16.73 17.89 2.26
CA PHE A 496 -17.73 18.83 2.75
C PHE A 496 -19.02 18.81 1.92
N GLN A 497 -18.90 18.67 0.59
CA GLN A 497 -20.05 18.72 -0.35
C GLN A 497 -20.80 17.38 -0.45
N MET A 498 -20.14 16.24 -0.24
CA MET A 498 -20.66 14.89 -0.51
C MET A 498 -21.20 14.16 0.72
N ALA A 499 -21.40 14.84 1.84
CA ALA A 499 -21.94 14.24 3.07
C ALA A 499 -21.27 12.90 3.46
N TYR A 500 -19.94 12.89 3.47
CA TYR A 500 -19.03 12.00 4.19
C TYR A 500 -18.66 10.62 3.62
N ASP A 501 -19.47 9.93 2.80
CA ASP A 501 -19.30 8.49 2.60
C ASP A 501 -18.96 8.03 1.17
N VAL A 502 -18.71 8.96 0.26
CA VAL A 502 -18.37 8.56 -1.12
C VAL A 502 -16.87 8.34 -1.25
N PRO A 503 -16.41 7.13 -1.64
CA PRO A 503 -15.00 6.87 -1.87
C PRO A 503 -14.46 7.74 -2.99
N VAL A 504 -13.25 8.25 -2.79
CA VAL A 504 -12.55 9.10 -3.75
C VAL A 504 -11.32 8.37 -4.26
N TYR A 505 -11.20 8.29 -5.57
CA TYR A 505 -10.09 7.66 -6.28
C TYR A 505 -9.29 8.71 -7.04
N ALA A 506 -7.99 8.46 -7.16
CA ALA A 506 -7.08 9.30 -7.95
C ALA A 506 -6.00 8.47 -8.64
N THR A 507 -5.23 9.08 -9.55
CA THR A 507 -3.94 8.52 -9.98
C THR A 507 -2.86 8.76 -8.93
N SER A 508 -1.72 8.08 -9.04
CA SER A 508 -0.57 8.27 -8.14
C SER A 508 -0.05 9.70 -8.10
N ASP A 509 -0.33 10.50 -9.12
CA ASP A 509 0.05 11.92 -9.19
C ASP A 509 -0.56 12.77 -8.06
N ALA A 510 -1.67 12.32 -7.45
CA ALA A 510 -2.30 13.02 -6.33
C ALA A 510 -1.49 12.97 -5.03
N TRP A 511 -0.48 12.08 -4.95
CA TRP A 511 0.35 11.88 -3.77
C TRP A 511 1.81 12.28 -4.02
N ASP A 512 2.38 13.04 -3.08
CA ASP A 512 3.81 13.35 -3.07
C ASP A 512 4.57 12.30 -2.21
N PRO A 513 5.43 11.46 -2.80
CA PRO A 513 6.20 10.48 -2.04
C PRO A 513 7.14 11.09 -0.98
N ALA A 514 7.48 12.38 -1.11
CA ALA A 514 8.30 13.08 -0.13
C ALA A 514 7.50 13.55 1.10
N ALA A 515 6.17 13.55 1.02
CA ALA A 515 5.31 14.00 2.11
C ALA A 515 5.34 13.02 3.28
N ARG A 516 5.52 13.53 4.50
CA ARG A 516 5.52 12.71 5.72
C ARG A 516 4.10 12.42 6.23
N SER A 517 3.22 13.39 6.10
CA SER A 517 1.81 13.28 6.50
C SER A 517 0.97 14.32 5.75
N VAL A 518 -0.16 13.88 5.21
CA VAL A 518 -1.11 14.73 4.47
C VAL A 518 -2.55 14.36 4.87
N PRO A 519 -3.02 14.81 6.05
CA PRO A 519 -4.38 14.50 6.53
C PRO A 519 -5.49 14.97 5.60
N ASP A 520 -5.23 16.03 4.81
CA ASP A 520 -6.18 16.56 3.83
C ASP A 520 -6.61 15.51 2.79
N LEU A 521 -5.80 14.47 2.58
CA LEU A 521 -6.06 13.40 1.61
C LEU A 521 -6.68 12.15 2.22
N ASP A 522 -7.02 12.15 3.52
CA ASP A 522 -7.58 10.97 4.19
C ASP A 522 -8.77 10.37 3.44
N GLY A 523 -8.74 9.05 3.25
CA GLY A 523 -9.72 8.27 2.50
C GLY A 523 -9.53 8.30 0.97
N LEU A 524 -8.47 8.95 0.45
CA LEU A 524 -8.14 8.90 -0.97
C LEU A 524 -7.51 7.55 -1.32
N THR A 525 -8.07 6.87 -2.32
CA THR A 525 -7.55 5.60 -2.84
C THR A 525 -6.84 5.83 -4.17
N LEU A 526 -5.64 5.27 -4.32
CA LEU A 526 -4.83 5.47 -5.53
C LEU A 526 -3.90 4.27 -5.80
N PRO A 527 -3.48 4.05 -7.07
CA PRO A 527 -2.41 3.10 -7.36
C PRO A 527 -1.06 3.69 -6.93
N GLU A 528 -0.19 2.85 -6.40
CA GLU A 528 1.18 3.25 -6.08
C GLU A 528 2.16 2.09 -6.32
N MET A 529 3.43 2.41 -6.40
CA MET A 529 4.49 1.43 -6.57
C MET A 529 4.66 0.58 -5.31
N PRO A 530 4.71 -0.77 -5.41
CA PRO A 530 4.90 -1.65 -4.26
C PRO A 530 6.12 -1.27 -3.42
N TRP A 531 7.19 -0.82 -4.05
CA TRP A 531 8.41 -0.41 -3.38
C TRP A 531 8.21 0.81 -2.46
N ILE A 532 7.37 1.77 -2.86
CA ILE A 532 7.05 2.95 -2.03
C ILE A 532 6.19 2.54 -0.83
N LEU A 533 5.30 1.56 -1.00
CA LEU A 533 4.40 1.08 0.05
C LEU A 533 5.08 0.11 1.02
N GLY A 534 5.95 -0.75 0.53
CA GLY A 534 6.57 -1.83 1.29
C GLY A 534 7.92 -1.49 1.94
N GLY A 535 8.44 -0.26 1.72
CA GLY A 535 9.61 0.23 2.45
C GLY A 535 10.88 -0.60 2.27
N GLY A 536 11.36 -0.76 1.07
CA GLY A 536 12.75 -1.17 0.85
C GLY A 536 13.07 -2.67 0.87
N ASP A 537 12.13 -3.55 1.14
CA ASP A 537 12.35 -5.02 1.14
C ASP A 537 12.93 -5.54 -0.18
N ARG A 538 12.57 -4.88 -1.27
CA ARG A 538 13.18 -5.07 -2.59
C ARG A 538 14.17 -3.93 -2.85
N ALA A 539 15.41 -4.23 -3.13
CA ALA A 539 16.50 -3.25 -3.27
C ALA A 539 16.77 -2.42 -1.99
N PRO A 540 17.08 -3.07 -0.84
CA PRO A 540 17.27 -2.39 0.44
C PRO A 540 18.46 -1.42 0.45
N GLU A 541 19.50 -1.70 -0.33
CA GLU A 541 20.67 -0.83 -0.47
C GLU A 541 20.28 0.50 -1.14
N LEU A 542 19.53 0.44 -2.23
CA LEU A 542 19.01 1.62 -2.92
C LEU A 542 18.08 2.42 -1.99
N TRP A 543 17.18 1.74 -1.27
CA TRP A 543 16.29 2.38 -0.33
C TRP A 543 17.05 3.11 0.78
N THR A 544 18.04 2.44 1.38
CA THR A 544 18.87 3.00 2.44
C THR A 544 19.65 4.22 1.97
N ALA A 545 20.30 4.14 0.79
CA ALA A 545 21.02 5.25 0.20
C ALA A 545 20.13 6.48 -0.01
N LEU A 546 18.93 6.29 -0.57
CA LEU A 546 17.98 7.38 -0.83
C LEU A 546 17.42 8.03 0.44
N HIS A 547 17.35 7.29 1.53
CA HIS A 547 16.85 7.80 2.81
C HIS A 547 17.92 8.41 3.71
N SER A 548 19.17 7.96 3.59
CA SER A 548 20.28 8.44 4.43
C SER A 548 20.97 9.69 3.86
N GLU A 549 21.24 9.73 2.55
CA GLU A 549 22.12 10.74 1.97
C GLU A 549 21.39 11.83 1.18
N TRP A 550 20.17 11.57 0.68
CA TRP A 550 19.47 12.44 -0.26
C TRP A 550 18.12 12.96 0.29
N ALA A 551 18.16 13.49 1.48
CA ALA A 551 17.00 13.70 2.35
C ALA A 551 15.79 14.47 1.76
N ALA A 552 15.94 15.42 0.85
CA ALA A 552 14.80 16.19 0.32
C ALA A 552 14.55 15.93 -1.18
N GLY A 553 15.58 16.02 -2.02
CA GLY A 553 15.45 15.85 -3.47
C GLY A 553 15.28 14.39 -3.93
N GLY A 554 15.83 13.44 -3.18
CA GLY A 554 15.77 12.02 -3.50
C GLY A 554 14.35 11.45 -3.35
N ARG A 555 13.67 11.74 -2.24
CA ARG A 555 12.31 11.25 -1.98
C ARG A 555 11.28 11.70 -3.00
N ALA A 556 11.39 12.92 -3.49
CA ALA A 556 10.50 13.41 -4.55
C ALA A 556 10.64 12.64 -5.87
N ARG A 557 11.74 11.89 -6.07
CA ARG A 557 12.02 11.14 -7.29
C ARG A 557 12.02 9.63 -7.09
N LEU A 558 11.51 9.11 -5.97
CA LEU A 558 11.48 7.67 -5.69
C LEU A 558 10.91 6.85 -6.85
N ARG A 559 9.84 7.33 -7.49
CA ARG A 559 9.26 6.64 -8.65
C ARG A 559 10.22 6.54 -9.83
N LEU A 560 11.09 7.53 -10.05
CA LEU A 560 12.08 7.52 -11.13
C LEU A 560 13.25 6.57 -10.82
N TYR A 561 13.68 6.46 -9.58
CA TYR A 561 14.66 5.46 -9.17
C TYR A 561 14.13 4.04 -9.36
N ALA A 562 12.91 3.77 -8.91
CA ALA A 562 12.23 2.48 -9.13
C ALA A 562 12.07 2.17 -10.62
N PHE A 563 11.71 3.17 -11.42
CA PHE A 563 11.58 3.06 -12.86
C PHE A 563 12.89 2.68 -13.55
N GLY A 564 14.00 3.32 -13.16
CA GLY A 564 15.32 2.98 -13.68
C GLY A 564 15.77 1.58 -13.28
N PHE A 565 15.52 1.18 -12.04
CA PHE A 565 15.82 -0.15 -11.54
C PHE A 565 15.08 -1.23 -12.36
N ASP A 566 13.78 -1.06 -12.55
CA ASP A 566 12.97 -1.99 -13.32
C ASP A 566 13.31 -1.97 -14.81
N ALA A 567 13.74 -0.85 -15.36
CA ALA A 567 14.22 -0.77 -16.75
C ALA A 567 15.41 -1.70 -16.99
N TYR A 568 16.35 -1.77 -16.04
CA TYR A 568 17.46 -2.73 -16.10
C TYR A 568 16.94 -4.17 -16.01
N GLN A 569 16.08 -4.47 -15.05
CA GLN A 569 15.53 -5.81 -14.87
C GLN A 569 14.73 -6.28 -16.10
N LEU A 570 13.92 -5.39 -16.68
CA LEU A 570 13.18 -5.66 -17.91
C LEU A 570 14.12 -5.95 -19.08
N LEU A 571 15.19 -5.14 -19.25
CA LEU A 571 16.14 -5.32 -20.34
C LEU A 571 16.86 -6.66 -20.22
N ARG A 572 17.23 -7.06 -19.00
CA ARG A 572 17.84 -8.37 -18.70
C ARG A 572 16.87 -9.55 -18.89
N GLY A 573 15.61 -9.33 -18.56
CA GLY A 573 14.54 -10.34 -18.66
C GLY A 573 13.69 -10.25 -19.92
N LEU A 574 14.10 -9.49 -20.93
CA LEU A 574 13.26 -9.10 -22.06
C LEU A 574 12.70 -10.30 -22.85
N GLU A 575 13.52 -11.34 -23.04
CA GLU A 575 13.11 -12.56 -23.71
C GLU A 575 11.99 -13.30 -22.95
N LEU A 576 12.10 -13.41 -21.65
CA LEU A 576 11.09 -14.06 -20.80
C LEU A 576 9.81 -13.22 -20.72
N ALA A 577 9.98 -11.90 -20.53
CA ALA A 577 8.86 -10.97 -20.45
C ALA A 577 8.07 -10.91 -21.77
N SER A 578 8.74 -11.00 -22.93
CA SER A 578 8.07 -11.06 -24.24
C SER A 578 7.32 -12.38 -24.49
N ARG A 579 7.64 -13.43 -23.74
CA ARG A 579 6.89 -14.70 -23.73
C ARG A 579 5.74 -14.72 -22.72
N GLY A 580 5.39 -13.57 -22.14
CA GLY A 580 4.29 -13.42 -21.18
C GLY A 580 4.66 -13.75 -19.73
N VAL A 581 5.95 -13.98 -19.41
CA VAL A 581 6.38 -14.16 -18.02
C VAL A 581 6.41 -12.81 -17.33
N ALA A 582 5.59 -12.66 -16.28
CA ALA A 582 5.56 -11.42 -15.51
C ALA A 582 6.82 -11.25 -14.66
N LEU A 583 7.32 -10.01 -14.61
CA LEU A 583 8.41 -9.61 -13.74
C LEU A 583 7.85 -8.80 -12.56
N ASP A 584 8.17 -9.22 -11.36
CA ASP A 584 7.80 -8.48 -10.14
C ASP A 584 8.82 -7.37 -9.87
N GLY A 585 8.56 -6.19 -10.42
CA GLY A 585 9.42 -5.00 -10.29
C GLY A 585 9.15 -4.16 -9.06
N LEU A 586 9.97 -3.12 -8.88
CA LEU A 586 9.79 -2.09 -7.85
C LEU A 586 8.55 -1.21 -8.14
N THR A 587 8.26 -0.99 -9.43
CA THR A 587 7.14 -0.15 -9.88
C THR A 587 5.81 -0.90 -9.93
N GLY A 588 5.84 -2.23 -9.92
CA GLY A 588 4.66 -3.09 -10.02
C GLY A 588 4.98 -4.42 -10.67
N ARG A 589 3.95 -5.19 -10.96
CA ARG A 589 4.07 -6.40 -11.76
C ARG A 589 4.09 -6.01 -13.25
N LEU A 590 5.14 -6.39 -13.96
CA LEU A 590 5.41 -5.97 -15.31
C LEU A 590 5.24 -7.14 -16.29
N THR A 591 4.54 -6.91 -17.38
CA THR A 591 4.37 -7.85 -18.50
C THR A 591 4.56 -7.09 -19.82
N ILE A 592 5.00 -7.78 -20.87
CA ILE A 592 5.11 -7.18 -22.20
C ILE A 592 3.95 -7.69 -23.06
N ALA A 593 3.14 -6.77 -23.55
CA ALA A 593 2.07 -7.07 -24.49
C ALA A 593 2.62 -7.38 -25.89
N ALA A 594 1.79 -7.97 -26.75
CA ALA A 594 2.18 -8.36 -28.10
C ALA A 594 2.64 -7.17 -29.00
N ASP A 595 2.22 -5.95 -28.66
CA ASP A 595 2.61 -4.71 -29.32
C ASP A 595 3.94 -4.13 -28.79
N GLY A 596 4.66 -4.87 -27.94
CA GLY A 596 5.94 -4.45 -27.35
C GLY A 596 5.82 -3.47 -26.17
N ARG A 597 4.60 -3.13 -25.74
CA ARG A 597 4.39 -2.24 -24.59
C ARG A 597 4.43 -2.98 -23.28
N VAL A 598 5.14 -2.40 -22.32
CA VAL A 598 5.15 -2.90 -20.95
C VAL A 598 3.87 -2.47 -20.25
N GLN A 599 3.12 -3.44 -19.80
CA GLN A 599 1.96 -3.25 -18.94
C GLN A 599 2.42 -3.33 -17.47
N ARG A 600 1.98 -2.37 -16.67
CA ARG A 600 2.34 -2.27 -15.26
C ARG A 600 1.10 -2.38 -14.39
N GLU A 601 1.07 -3.38 -13.53
CA GLU A 601 0.07 -3.53 -12.50
C GLU A 601 0.63 -3.00 -11.18
N SER A 602 0.14 -1.84 -10.76
CA SER A 602 0.54 -1.18 -9.52
C SER A 602 -0.14 -1.82 -8.31
N ALA A 603 0.44 -1.64 -7.12
CA ALA A 603 -0.25 -1.92 -5.88
C ALA A 603 -1.29 -0.81 -5.58
N TRP A 604 -2.25 -1.13 -4.73
CA TRP A 604 -3.27 -0.18 -4.31
C TRP A 604 -2.98 0.35 -2.91
N ALA A 605 -3.22 1.62 -2.72
CA ALA A 605 -3.01 2.31 -1.46
C ALA A 605 -4.17 3.22 -1.11
N GLN A 606 -4.34 3.46 0.18
CA GLN A 606 -5.28 4.44 0.71
C GLN A 606 -4.60 5.33 1.72
N VAL A 607 -4.93 6.61 1.69
CA VAL A 607 -4.45 7.57 2.70
C VAL A 607 -5.28 7.40 3.97
N GLN A 608 -4.62 7.09 5.08
CA GLN A 608 -5.22 6.91 6.40
C GLN A 608 -4.37 7.61 7.47
N GLY A 609 -4.98 8.53 8.21
CA GLY A 609 -4.26 9.35 9.20
C GLY A 609 -3.13 10.18 8.58
N GLY A 610 -3.33 10.65 7.34
CA GLY A 610 -2.36 11.41 6.57
C GLY A 610 -1.20 10.57 6.00
N ARG A 611 -1.19 9.26 6.14
CA ARG A 611 -0.15 8.35 5.64
C ARG A 611 -0.71 7.44 4.54
N LEU A 612 0.13 7.15 3.57
CA LEU A 612 -0.23 6.22 2.50
C LEU A 612 0.02 4.78 2.99
N LEU A 613 -1.04 3.99 3.04
CA LEU A 613 -1.00 2.59 3.50
C LEU A 613 -1.50 1.66 2.39
N PRO A 614 -0.96 0.42 2.28
CA PRO A 614 -1.46 -0.55 1.32
C PRO A 614 -2.97 -0.79 1.50
N ALA A 615 -3.72 -0.70 0.41
CA ALA A 615 -5.12 -1.08 0.36
C ALA A 615 -5.23 -2.50 -0.22
N GLY A 616 -6.03 -3.38 0.40
CA GLY A 616 -6.21 -4.75 -0.07
C GLY A 616 -6.65 -4.82 -1.54
N VAL A 617 -6.14 -5.79 -2.28
CA VAL A 617 -6.54 -6.05 -3.66
C VAL A 617 -7.89 -6.77 -3.66
N VAL A 618 -8.92 -6.13 -4.22
CA VAL A 618 -10.12 -6.88 -4.61
C VAL A 618 -9.76 -7.65 -5.89
N SER A 619 -9.71 -8.97 -5.79
CA SER A 619 -9.49 -9.83 -6.96
C SER A 619 -10.66 -9.68 -7.92
N VAL A 620 -10.45 -9.06 -9.07
CA VAL A 620 -11.39 -9.09 -10.18
C VAL A 620 -11.36 -10.51 -10.76
N PRO A 621 -12.47 -11.26 -10.79
CA PRO A 621 -12.50 -12.53 -11.50
C PRO A 621 -12.22 -12.26 -12.98
N ALA A 622 -11.29 -13.04 -13.57
CA ALA A 622 -11.01 -12.97 -14.98
C ALA A 622 -12.33 -13.20 -15.76
N VAL A 623 -12.71 -12.24 -16.59
CA VAL A 623 -13.78 -12.43 -17.56
C VAL A 623 -13.28 -13.47 -18.55
N THR A 624 -13.65 -14.73 -18.34
CA THR A 624 -13.50 -15.78 -19.33
C THR A 624 -14.46 -15.44 -20.46
N GLY A 625 -13.92 -14.88 -21.53
CA GLY A 625 -14.66 -14.75 -22.78
C GLY A 625 -15.09 -16.14 -23.23
N ALA A 626 -16.38 -16.37 -23.28
CA ALA A 626 -16.97 -17.49 -23.99
C ALA A 626 -16.93 -17.22 -25.51
N PRO A 627 -16.97 -18.26 -26.34
CA PRO A 627 -16.51 -18.36 -27.74
C PRO A 627 -17.23 -17.47 -28.74
#